data_eb9f0fa7e22dc8f8c52a50759b50da4c
#
_entry.id   eb9f0fa7e22dc8f8c52a50759b50da4c
#
_cell.length_a   1.000
_cell.length_b   1.000
_cell.length_c   1.000
_cell.angle_alpha   90.00
_cell.angle_beta   90.00
_cell.angle_gamma   90.00
#
_symmetry.space_group_name_H-M   'P 1'
#
loop_
_entity.id
_entity.type
_entity.pdbx_description
1 polymer ?
#
loop_
_entity_poly.entity_id
_entity_poly.type
_entity_poly.pdbx_seq_one_letter_code
_entity_poly.pdbx_strand_id
1 'polypeptide(L)'
;MDQTHSDRARPKRRRRVAEPRIPESDVLPETMLALSRAGALVQRNNSGLLIGADGRRVRVGMKGAADILACYPVGLGVRVGLYLAVECKSSRGRLSKVQKNYRTAALKAGALHFVVKSEDDIAAMIDELERARRWLRGSNDMPDCLAALIQP
;
A
#
# COMPACT_ATOMS: atom_id res chain seq x y z
N MET A 1 30.00 -54.34 29.05
CA MET A 1 29.96 -53.32 27.96
C MET A 1 28.51 -52.95 27.77
N ASP A 2 28.11 -51.89 28.42
CA ASP A 2 26.74 -51.42 28.48
C ASP A 2 26.61 -50.17 27.60
N GLN A 3 25.87 -50.25 26.48
CA GLN A 3 25.62 -49.14 25.57
C GLN A 3 24.23 -48.62 25.81
N THR A 4 24.09 -47.64 26.71
CA THR A 4 22.86 -46.91 26.90
C THR A 4 22.66 -45.95 25.72
N HIS A 5 21.76 -46.30 24.78
CA HIS A 5 21.26 -45.39 23.73
C HIS A 5 20.35 -44.34 24.35
N SER A 6 20.87 -43.13 24.48
CA SER A 6 20.05 -41.96 24.87
C SER A 6 19.21 -41.50 23.68
N ASP A 7 17.93 -41.88 23.67
CA ASP A 7 16.92 -41.40 22.74
C ASP A 7 16.47 -39.98 23.14
N ARG A 8 17.16 -38.96 22.60
CA ARG A 8 16.76 -37.56 22.79
C ARG A 8 15.63 -37.23 21.83
N ALA A 9 14.39 -37.29 22.34
CA ALA A 9 13.20 -36.85 21.63
C ALA A 9 13.35 -35.41 21.10
N ARG A 10 13.26 -35.24 19.79
CA ARG A 10 13.25 -33.91 19.12
C ARG A 10 12.06 -33.08 19.61
N PRO A 11 12.24 -31.80 20.00
CA PRO A 11 11.14 -30.95 20.43
C PRO A 11 10.16 -30.73 19.29
N LYS A 12 8.88 -31.04 19.51
CA LYS A 12 7.78 -30.81 18.58
C LYS A 12 7.71 -29.32 18.26
N ARG A 13 7.93 -28.95 17.01
CA ARG A 13 7.77 -27.60 16.50
C ARG A 13 6.37 -27.09 16.86
N ARG A 14 6.26 -26.11 17.72
CA ARG A 14 4.98 -25.44 18.02
C ARG A 14 4.38 -24.97 16.69
N ARG A 15 3.17 -25.46 16.37
CA ARG A 15 2.38 -24.95 15.25
C ARG A 15 2.16 -23.46 15.50
N ARG A 16 2.74 -22.59 14.68
CA ARG A 16 2.36 -21.17 14.63
C ARG A 16 0.87 -21.14 14.29
N VAL A 17 0.07 -20.57 15.16
CA VAL A 17 -1.32 -20.23 14.87
C VAL A 17 -1.25 -19.27 13.67
N ALA A 18 -1.89 -19.66 12.57
CA ALA A 18 -1.94 -18.79 11.39
C ALA A 18 -2.77 -17.55 11.74
N GLU A 19 -2.19 -16.39 11.61
CA GLU A 19 -2.94 -15.14 11.74
C GLU A 19 -4.16 -15.14 10.80
N PRO A 20 -5.30 -14.62 11.24
CA PRO A 20 -6.50 -14.55 10.43
C PRO A 20 -6.18 -13.79 9.12
N ARG A 21 -6.64 -14.34 8.01
CA ARG A 21 -6.43 -13.74 6.69
C ARG A 21 -7.41 -12.59 6.51
N ILE A 22 -6.92 -11.36 6.49
CA ILE A 22 -7.72 -10.18 6.14
C ILE A 22 -7.92 -10.20 4.61
N PRO A 23 -9.16 -10.23 4.11
CA PRO A 23 -9.45 -10.15 2.68
C PRO A 23 -9.11 -8.74 2.13
N GLU A 24 -8.74 -8.66 0.86
CA GLU A 24 -8.47 -7.39 0.18
C GLU A 24 -9.70 -6.46 0.15
N SER A 25 -10.91 -7.07 0.12
CA SER A 25 -12.19 -6.36 0.17
C SER A 25 -12.38 -5.50 1.43
N ASP A 26 -11.75 -5.87 2.53
CA ASP A 26 -11.90 -5.18 3.82
C ASP A 26 -10.85 -4.07 3.96
N VAL A 27 -9.64 -4.28 3.44
CA VAL A 27 -8.53 -3.31 3.48
C VAL A 27 -8.85 -2.03 2.69
N LEU A 28 -9.51 -2.16 1.52
CA LEU A 28 -9.75 -1.04 0.62
C LEU A 28 -10.67 0.04 1.21
N PRO A 29 -11.88 -0.27 1.76
CA PRO A 29 -12.76 0.74 2.36
C PRO A 29 -12.11 1.44 3.56
N GLU A 30 -11.39 0.70 4.41
CA GLU A 30 -10.70 1.24 5.58
C GLU A 30 -9.57 2.19 5.18
N THR A 31 -8.80 1.83 4.15
CA THR A 31 -7.76 2.71 3.58
C THR A 31 -8.35 4.01 3.06
N MET A 32 -9.45 3.95 2.31
CA MET A 32 -10.13 5.14 1.79
C MET A 32 -10.64 6.03 2.91
N LEU A 33 -11.22 5.43 3.96
CA LEU A 33 -11.72 6.16 5.12
C LEU A 33 -10.59 6.85 5.89
N ALA A 34 -9.47 6.15 6.12
CA ALA A 34 -8.31 6.70 6.81
C ALA A 34 -7.71 7.89 6.05
N LEU A 35 -7.53 7.78 4.74
CA LEU A 35 -7.05 8.86 3.88
C LEU A 35 -8.01 10.07 3.89
N SER A 36 -9.32 9.83 3.83
CA SER A 36 -10.33 10.89 3.89
C SER A 36 -10.31 11.62 5.23
N ARG A 37 -10.18 10.89 6.35
CA ARG A 37 -10.03 11.46 7.70
C ARG A 37 -8.74 12.28 7.85
N ALA A 38 -7.68 11.90 7.16
CA ALA A 38 -6.43 12.65 7.09
C ALA A 38 -6.51 13.88 6.16
N GLY A 39 -7.69 14.14 5.56
CA GLY A 39 -7.97 15.30 4.71
C GLY A 39 -7.64 15.13 3.24
N ALA A 40 -7.33 13.93 2.78
CA ALA A 40 -7.08 13.68 1.36
C ALA A 40 -8.38 13.69 0.54
N LEU A 41 -8.29 14.16 -0.71
CA LEU A 41 -9.28 13.87 -1.73
C LEU A 41 -9.03 12.45 -2.25
N VAL A 42 -9.97 11.53 -2.04
CA VAL A 42 -9.76 10.10 -2.30
C VAL A 42 -10.70 9.62 -3.40
N GLN A 43 -10.15 8.86 -4.34
CA GLN A 43 -10.89 8.24 -5.43
C GLN A 43 -10.56 6.75 -5.51
N ARG A 44 -11.59 5.89 -5.51
CA ARG A 44 -11.42 4.49 -5.88
C ARG A 44 -11.13 4.40 -7.37
N ASN A 45 -10.05 3.72 -7.74
CA ASN A 45 -9.67 3.51 -9.12
C ASN A 45 -10.11 2.11 -9.58
N ASN A 46 -11.28 2.05 -10.20
CA ASN A 46 -11.78 0.80 -10.78
C ASN A 46 -11.11 0.58 -12.14
N SER A 47 -10.08 -0.26 -12.17
CA SER A 47 -9.46 -0.70 -13.42
C SER A 47 -9.88 -2.14 -13.75
N GLY A 48 -10.28 -2.38 -15.00
CA GLY A 48 -10.73 -3.73 -15.38
C GLY A 48 -11.15 -3.83 -16.83
N LEU A 49 -11.69 -5.00 -17.16
CA LEU A 49 -12.33 -5.29 -18.44
C LEU A 49 -13.83 -5.39 -18.19
N LEU A 50 -14.59 -4.47 -18.76
CA LEU A 50 -16.04 -4.52 -18.74
C LEU A 50 -16.56 -5.13 -20.03
N ILE A 51 -17.70 -5.80 -19.96
CA ILE A 51 -18.43 -6.28 -21.14
C ILE A 51 -19.65 -5.38 -21.28
N GLY A 52 -19.73 -4.63 -22.37
CA GLY A 52 -20.88 -3.81 -22.69
C GLY A 52 -22.12 -4.67 -22.98
N ALA A 53 -23.30 -4.05 -22.96
CA ALA A 53 -24.56 -4.71 -23.32
C ALA A 53 -24.56 -5.30 -24.75
N ASP A 54 -23.72 -4.77 -25.62
CA ASP A 54 -23.47 -5.23 -27.00
C ASP A 54 -22.42 -6.36 -27.10
N GLY A 55 -21.95 -6.88 -25.97
CA GLY A 55 -20.91 -7.92 -25.88
C GLY A 55 -19.49 -7.43 -26.13
N ARG A 56 -19.28 -6.15 -26.39
CA ARG A 56 -17.94 -5.59 -26.59
C ARG A 56 -17.18 -5.50 -25.28
N ARG A 57 -15.89 -5.82 -25.36
CA ARG A 57 -14.96 -5.68 -24.23
C ARG A 57 -14.37 -4.29 -24.18
N VAL A 58 -14.66 -3.54 -23.13
CA VAL A 58 -14.14 -2.20 -22.89
C VAL A 58 -13.19 -2.24 -21.70
N ARG A 59 -11.97 -1.77 -21.89
CA ARG A 59 -11.02 -1.61 -20.79
C ARG A 59 -11.27 -0.27 -20.11
N VAL A 60 -11.48 -0.31 -18.81
CA VAL A 60 -11.60 0.87 -17.95
C VAL A 60 -10.29 1.02 -17.16
N GLY A 61 -9.81 2.25 -17.06
CA GLY A 61 -8.59 2.57 -16.33
C GLY A 61 -7.29 2.04 -16.98
N MET A 62 -6.18 2.33 -16.32
CA MET A 62 -4.86 1.89 -16.74
C MET A 62 -4.55 0.51 -16.16
N LYS A 63 -4.04 -0.40 -17.00
CA LYS A 63 -3.64 -1.75 -16.54
C LYS A 63 -2.53 -1.66 -15.49
N GLY A 64 -2.80 -2.25 -14.32
CA GLY A 64 -1.85 -2.28 -13.20
C GLY A 64 -1.82 -1.00 -12.37
N ALA A 65 -2.69 -0.03 -12.65
CA ALA A 65 -2.87 1.13 -11.79
C ALA A 65 -3.36 0.70 -10.40
N ALA A 66 -2.97 1.46 -9.38
CA ALA A 66 -3.33 1.22 -7.99
C ALA A 66 -4.85 1.30 -7.75
N ASP A 67 -5.35 0.64 -6.70
CA ASP A 67 -6.76 0.55 -6.35
C ASP A 67 -7.36 1.88 -5.87
N ILE A 68 -6.52 2.74 -5.27
CA ILE A 68 -6.90 4.06 -4.78
C ILE A 68 -5.94 5.10 -5.35
N LEU A 69 -6.52 6.20 -5.84
CA LEU A 69 -5.79 7.42 -6.18
C LEU A 69 -6.24 8.52 -5.22
N ALA A 70 -5.29 9.29 -4.71
CA ALA A 70 -5.64 10.37 -3.80
C ALA A 70 -4.72 11.59 -3.98
N CYS A 71 -5.21 12.75 -3.52
CA CYS A 71 -4.45 13.97 -3.39
C CYS A 71 -4.39 14.34 -1.91
N TYR A 72 -3.20 14.25 -1.29
CA TYR A 72 -3.00 14.54 0.11
C TYR A 72 -2.51 15.98 0.30
N PRO A 73 -3.20 16.81 1.11
CA PRO A 73 -2.88 18.21 1.21
C PRO A 73 -1.62 18.46 2.03
N VAL A 74 -0.68 19.20 1.45
CA VAL A 74 0.53 19.68 2.12
C VAL A 74 0.60 21.20 1.95
N GLY A 75 0.54 21.96 2.99
CA GLY A 75 0.60 23.43 2.89
C GLY A 75 2.04 23.94 2.90
N LEU A 76 2.43 24.71 1.90
CA LEU A 76 3.73 25.40 1.79
C LEU A 76 3.52 26.91 1.61
N GLY A 77 2.56 27.51 2.35
CA GLY A 77 2.11 28.89 2.08
C GLY A 77 1.15 29.00 0.90
N VAL A 78 1.09 27.96 0.05
CA VAL A 78 0.11 27.74 -1.01
C VAL A 78 -0.54 26.35 -0.82
N ARG A 79 -1.72 26.13 -1.42
CA ARG A 79 -2.36 24.81 -1.41
C ARG A 79 -1.68 23.93 -2.45
N VAL A 80 -0.93 22.93 -1.99
CA VAL A 80 -0.29 21.91 -2.80
C VAL A 80 -0.75 20.55 -2.30
N GLY A 81 -0.91 19.57 -3.19
CA GLY A 81 -1.24 18.20 -2.86
C GLY A 81 -0.20 17.23 -3.38
N LEU A 82 0.12 16.21 -2.58
CA LEU A 82 0.89 15.05 -3.01
C LEU A 82 -0.03 14.05 -3.70
N TYR A 83 0.33 13.63 -4.90
CA TYR A 83 -0.38 12.56 -5.59
C TYR A 83 -0.02 11.21 -4.97
N LEU A 84 -1.03 10.46 -4.56
CA LEU A 84 -0.89 9.15 -3.96
C LEU A 84 -1.49 8.08 -4.87
N ALA A 85 -0.79 6.94 -4.97
CA ALA A 85 -1.28 5.71 -5.54
C ALA A 85 -1.19 4.62 -4.47
N VAL A 86 -2.32 4.07 -4.03
CA VAL A 86 -2.34 3.06 -2.97
C VAL A 86 -2.93 1.76 -3.50
N GLU A 87 -2.14 0.71 -3.45
CA GLU A 87 -2.51 -0.65 -3.81
C GLU A 87 -2.92 -1.42 -2.56
N CYS A 88 -4.14 -1.94 -2.54
CA CYS A 88 -4.65 -2.78 -1.45
C CYS A 88 -4.41 -4.24 -1.77
N LYS A 89 -3.97 -5.02 -0.78
CA LYS A 89 -3.72 -6.45 -0.93
C LYS A 89 -4.18 -7.22 0.29
N SER A 90 -4.53 -8.48 0.09
CA SER A 90 -4.66 -9.40 1.22
C SER A 90 -3.31 -9.58 1.93
N SER A 91 -3.32 -10.06 3.17
CA SER A 91 -2.12 -10.23 4.01
C SER A 91 -0.97 -11.01 3.33
N ARG A 92 -1.28 -11.92 2.40
CA ARG A 92 -0.30 -12.68 1.61
C ARG A 92 -0.17 -12.21 0.15
N GLY A 93 -0.92 -11.18 -0.24
CA GLY A 93 -0.94 -10.64 -1.59
C GLY A 93 0.40 -10.04 -2.00
N ARG A 94 0.69 -10.12 -3.31
CA ARG A 94 1.91 -9.54 -3.91
C ARG A 94 1.53 -8.73 -5.15
N LEU A 95 2.34 -7.74 -5.45
CA LEU A 95 2.19 -6.99 -6.70
C LEU A 95 2.49 -7.87 -7.91
N SER A 96 1.60 -7.83 -8.89
CA SER A 96 1.86 -8.41 -10.22
C SER A 96 2.95 -7.62 -10.97
N LYS A 97 3.48 -8.19 -12.04
CA LYS A 97 4.48 -7.51 -12.89
C LYS A 97 3.97 -6.15 -13.39
N VAL A 98 2.71 -6.08 -13.82
CA VAL A 98 2.12 -4.83 -14.34
C VAL A 98 1.93 -3.78 -13.24
N GLN A 99 1.57 -4.18 -12.01
CA GLN A 99 1.48 -3.29 -10.85
C GLN A 99 2.87 -2.77 -10.44
N LYS A 100 3.91 -3.61 -10.50
CA LYS A 100 5.29 -3.18 -10.27
C LYS A 100 5.74 -2.15 -11.30
N ASN A 101 5.41 -2.35 -12.58
CA ASN A 101 5.72 -1.39 -13.64
C ASN A 101 5.01 -0.05 -13.42
N TYR A 102 3.72 -0.09 -13.04
CA TYR A 102 2.96 1.11 -12.69
C TYR A 102 3.60 1.83 -11.49
N ARG A 103 3.94 1.10 -10.41
CA ARG A 103 4.64 1.66 -9.26
C ARG A 103 5.92 2.40 -9.66
N THR A 104 6.75 1.76 -10.48
CA THR A 104 8.00 2.37 -10.96
C THR A 104 7.73 3.65 -11.75
N ALA A 105 6.74 3.65 -12.63
CA ALA A 105 6.37 4.83 -13.41
C ALA A 105 5.80 5.95 -12.52
N ALA A 106 4.96 5.62 -11.53
CA ALA A 106 4.39 6.57 -10.59
C ALA A 106 5.47 7.25 -9.74
N LEU A 107 6.40 6.48 -9.19
CA LEU A 107 7.53 7.01 -8.41
C LEU A 107 8.42 7.93 -9.27
N LYS A 108 8.73 7.56 -10.51
CA LYS A 108 9.49 8.40 -11.45
C LYS A 108 8.77 9.71 -11.78
N ALA A 109 7.45 9.72 -11.76
CA ALA A 109 6.64 10.92 -11.97
C ALA A 109 6.47 11.77 -10.70
N GLY A 110 7.11 11.40 -9.58
CA GLY A 110 7.01 12.11 -8.31
C GLY A 110 5.76 11.79 -7.48
N ALA A 111 5.03 10.72 -7.83
CA ALA A 111 3.92 10.23 -7.02
C ALA A 111 4.43 9.38 -5.84
N LEU A 112 3.73 9.43 -4.71
CA LEU A 112 3.93 8.47 -3.62
C LEU A 112 3.15 7.19 -3.91
N HIS A 113 3.76 6.02 -3.70
CA HIS A 113 3.11 4.74 -3.93
C HIS A 113 3.22 3.84 -2.70
N PHE A 114 2.07 3.45 -2.15
CA PHE A 114 1.96 2.56 -0.99
C PHE A 114 1.33 1.22 -1.37
N VAL A 115 1.65 0.19 -0.60
CA VAL A 115 0.99 -1.11 -0.64
C VAL A 115 0.52 -1.42 0.78
N VAL A 116 -0.79 -1.54 0.97
CA VAL A 116 -1.40 -1.76 2.29
C VAL A 116 -2.10 -3.13 2.33
N LYS A 117 -1.96 -3.85 3.44
CA LYS A 117 -2.46 -5.21 3.63
C LYS A 117 -3.16 -5.42 4.98
N SER A 118 -3.03 -4.45 5.88
CA SER A 118 -3.52 -4.50 7.24
C SER A 118 -3.82 -3.10 7.77
N GLU A 119 -4.50 -3.02 8.92
CA GLU A 119 -4.69 -1.77 9.65
C GLU A 119 -3.36 -1.12 10.06
N ASP A 120 -2.36 -1.93 10.44
CA ASP A 120 -1.03 -1.43 10.79
C ASP A 120 -0.34 -0.77 9.59
N ASP A 121 -0.46 -1.34 8.39
CA ASP A 121 0.07 -0.73 7.15
C ASP A 121 -0.65 0.58 6.83
N ILE A 122 -1.98 0.66 7.07
CA ILE A 122 -2.76 1.89 6.91
C ILE A 122 -2.28 2.95 7.89
N ALA A 123 -2.12 2.60 9.17
CA ALA A 123 -1.64 3.52 10.21
C ALA A 123 -0.22 4.03 9.87
N ALA A 124 0.68 3.13 9.48
CA ALA A 124 2.04 3.49 9.05
C ALA A 124 2.06 4.42 7.84
N MET A 125 1.19 4.18 6.83
CA MET A 125 1.04 5.06 5.68
C MET A 125 0.58 6.47 6.11
N ILE A 126 -0.41 6.57 6.98
CA ILE A 126 -0.91 7.87 7.47
C ILE A 126 0.19 8.62 8.24
N ASP A 127 0.94 7.92 9.11
CA ASP A 127 2.07 8.54 9.84
C ASP A 127 3.15 9.07 8.87
N GLU A 128 3.51 8.29 7.85
CA GLU A 128 4.45 8.72 6.80
C GLU A 128 3.95 9.97 6.05
N LEU A 129 2.67 10.06 5.74
CA LEU A 129 2.07 11.23 5.09
C LEU A 129 2.08 12.46 5.99
N GLU A 130 1.80 12.30 7.29
CA GLU A 130 1.87 13.37 8.28
C GLU A 130 3.32 13.84 8.49
N ARG A 131 4.30 12.92 8.50
CA ARG A 131 5.73 13.26 8.54
C ARG A 131 6.15 14.01 7.28
N ALA A 132 5.69 13.57 6.09
CA ALA A 132 5.93 14.26 4.82
C ALA A 132 5.39 15.71 4.86
N ARG A 133 4.17 15.89 5.38
CA ARG A 133 3.57 17.21 5.54
C ARG A 133 4.37 18.10 6.50
N ARG A 134 4.87 17.56 7.62
CA ARG A 134 5.71 18.30 8.56
C ARG A 134 7.07 18.65 7.95
N TRP A 135 7.71 17.69 7.26
CA TRP A 135 9.00 17.91 6.63
C TRP A 135 8.94 19.02 5.57
N LEU A 136 7.93 18.98 4.71
CA LEU A 136 7.71 20.02 3.69
C LEU A 136 7.44 21.41 4.30
N ARG A 137 7.04 21.48 5.58
CA ARG A 137 6.87 22.73 6.34
C ARG A 137 8.11 23.15 7.14
N GLY A 138 9.25 22.49 6.95
CA GLY A 138 10.54 22.85 7.56
C GLY A 138 10.99 21.98 8.73
N SER A 139 10.36 20.81 8.95
CA SER A 139 10.90 19.80 9.88
C SER A 139 12.18 19.18 9.28
N ASN A 140 13.13 18.80 10.14
CA ASN A 140 14.36 18.09 9.74
C ASN A 140 14.17 16.57 9.61
N ASP A 141 13.00 16.04 9.93
CA ASP A 141 12.69 14.60 9.90
C ASP A 141 12.07 14.22 8.55
N MET A 142 12.93 13.89 7.57
CA MET A 142 12.49 13.47 6.24
C MET A 142 11.92 12.04 6.30
N PRO A 143 10.67 11.82 5.85
CA PRO A 143 10.07 10.48 5.83
C PRO A 143 10.57 9.63 4.67
N ASP A 144 10.53 8.31 4.84
CA ASP A 144 11.01 7.35 3.85
C ASP A 144 10.26 7.43 2.52
N CYS A 145 8.97 7.77 2.54
CA CYS A 145 8.18 7.92 1.33
C CYS A 145 8.70 9.06 0.43
N LEU A 146 9.23 10.16 0.99
CA LEU A 146 9.85 11.23 0.22
C LEU A 146 11.30 10.89 -0.15
N ALA A 147 12.04 10.20 0.71
CA ALA A 147 13.39 9.77 0.40
C ALA A 147 13.43 8.88 -0.86
N ALA A 148 12.40 8.08 -1.09
CA ALA A 148 12.26 7.28 -2.31
C ALA A 148 12.10 8.08 -3.61
N LEU A 149 11.74 9.37 -3.53
CA LEU A 149 11.59 10.26 -4.70
C LEU A 149 12.88 11.02 -5.03
N ILE A 150 13.85 11.06 -4.12
CA ILE A 150 15.09 11.87 -4.26
C ILE A 150 16.23 11.03 -4.85
N GLN A 151 16.08 9.72 -4.91
CA GLN A 151 17.11 8.85 -5.48
C GLN A 151 17.22 9.06 -6.99
N PRO A 152 18.45 9.25 -7.52
CA PRO A 152 18.71 9.46 -8.93
C PRO A 152 18.36 8.25 -9.83
#